data_d2a4abf7ee75538675efe8563c2905e8
#
_entry.id   d2a4abf7ee75538675efe8563c2905e8
#
_cell.length_a   1.000
_cell.length_b   1.000
_cell.length_c   1.000
_cell.angle_alpha   90.00
_cell.angle_beta   90.00
_cell.angle_gamma   90.00
#
_symmetry.space_group_name_H-M   'P 1'
#
loop_
_entity.id
_entity.type
_entity.pdbx_description
1 polymer ?
#
loop_
_entity_poly.entity_id
_entity_poly.type
_entity_poly.pdbx_seq_one_letter_code
_entity_poly.pdbx_strand_id
1 'polypeptide(L)'
;LQNVKNILNNFHTNHKNDLREKIIDDLEEIDSSWDPEIKQKYCTEFILESNNIISEERLKELISPYGDNLIIITAGNKFKVHIHTNKPDSVFSAVSEYGELVFTKVDDMKKQHRNFISEDVIDYQREKSIFCIVSGKGFAEILEKLGADDILCYGKNKPSVNQLVKKLNNLKVKNIIAAPDDNDILMALKYAVSLCKSNVYIVESDNPVSLIGMLMGISKDYDIITMFETAMNNLNSIKFCGIAQATRNSLSENGTQIKKNDFFTVYQKKIILSNPNLEQLIFKTIKELSKGESLITLYKGIRSEKQNSLIEKLKKQFPDIEFEEYYGGQYNYNYYITFE
;
A
#
# COMPACT_ATOMS: atom_id res chain seq x y z
N LEU A 1 -20.28 -5.23 -20.41
CA LEU A 1 -20.16 -3.76 -20.47
C LEU A 1 -21.28 -3.05 -19.68
N GLN A 2 -22.56 -3.42 -19.89
CA GLN A 2 -23.70 -2.82 -19.16
C GLN A 2 -23.67 -3.13 -17.66
N ASN A 3 -23.26 -4.33 -17.25
CA ASN A 3 -23.13 -4.70 -15.84
C ASN A 3 -21.98 -3.98 -15.13
N VAL A 4 -20.85 -3.73 -15.81
CA VAL A 4 -19.71 -3.00 -15.23
C VAL A 4 -20.06 -1.50 -15.07
N LYS A 5 -20.76 -0.91 -16.05
CA LYS A 5 -21.29 0.46 -15.92
C LYS A 5 -22.29 0.61 -14.77
N ASN A 6 -23.15 -0.40 -14.56
CA ASN A 6 -24.09 -0.39 -13.43
C ASN A 6 -23.39 -0.57 -12.08
N ILE A 7 -22.33 -1.38 -12.01
CA ILE A 7 -21.50 -1.54 -10.80
C ILE A 7 -20.74 -0.24 -10.53
N LEU A 8 -20.12 0.37 -11.54
CA LEU A 8 -19.40 1.65 -11.39
C LEU A 8 -20.33 2.82 -11.05
N ASN A 9 -21.50 2.90 -11.67
CA ASN A 9 -22.51 3.89 -11.31
C ASN A 9 -23.07 3.67 -9.90
N ASN A 10 -23.29 2.42 -9.46
CA ASN A 10 -23.75 2.11 -8.10
C ASN A 10 -22.68 2.39 -7.04
N PHE A 11 -21.37 2.18 -7.35
CA PHE A 11 -20.30 2.54 -6.42
C PHE A 11 -20.07 4.05 -6.31
N HIS A 12 -20.29 4.82 -7.38
CA HIS A 12 -20.03 6.27 -7.39
C HIS A 12 -21.26 7.12 -7.06
N THR A 13 -22.46 6.73 -7.50
CA THR A 13 -23.68 7.51 -7.24
C THR A 13 -24.27 7.23 -5.87
N ASN A 14 -24.28 5.98 -5.39
CA ASN A 14 -24.96 5.66 -4.13
C ASN A 14 -24.16 6.04 -2.87
N HIS A 15 -22.80 6.14 -2.93
CA HIS A 15 -22.03 6.52 -1.73
C HIS A 15 -21.59 7.97 -1.67
N LYS A 16 -21.39 8.65 -2.81
CA LYS A 16 -21.02 10.08 -2.78
C LYS A 16 -22.20 11.02 -3.02
N ASN A 17 -23.15 10.69 -3.87
CA ASN A 17 -24.29 11.57 -4.13
C ASN A 17 -25.35 11.46 -3.03
N ASP A 18 -25.68 10.27 -2.53
CA ASP A 18 -26.58 10.11 -1.38
C ASP A 18 -26.00 10.74 -0.10
N LEU A 19 -24.68 10.59 0.12
CA LEU A 19 -24.00 11.27 1.24
C LEU A 19 -23.86 12.78 0.97
N ARG A 20 -23.63 13.21 -0.26
CA ARG A 20 -23.47 14.63 -0.60
C ARG A 20 -24.80 15.38 -0.64
N GLU A 21 -25.84 14.82 -1.25
CA GLU A 21 -27.17 15.42 -1.22
C GLU A 21 -27.76 15.42 0.20
N LYS A 22 -27.64 14.31 0.94
CA LYS A 22 -28.01 14.27 2.35
C LYS A 22 -27.20 15.25 3.22
N ILE A 23 -25.89 15.38 2.95
CA ILE A 23 -25.03 16.34 3.66
C ILE A 23 -25.37 17.79 3.27
N ILE A 24 -25.77 18.08 2.02
CA ILE A 24 -26.15 19.43 1.58
C ILE A 24 -27.50 19.81 2.14
N ASP A 25 -28.51 18.91 2.09
CA ASP A 25 -29.83 19.17 2.69
C ASP A 25 -29.78 19.27 4.22
N ASP A 26 -28.91 18.47 4.85
CA ASP A 26 -28.67 18.52 6.31
C ASP A 26 -27.78 19.70 6.74
N LEU A 27 -26.96 20.30 5.84
CA LEU A 27 -26.10 21.46 6.13
C LEU A 27 -26.85 22.80 6.17
N GLU A 28 -28.03 22.90 5.57
CA GLU A 28 -28.87 24.12 5.68
C GLU A 28 -29.59 24.26 7.04
N GLU A 29 -29.62 23.20 7.87
CA GLU A 29 -30.21 23.18 9.22
C GLU A 29 -29.27 22.93 10.38
N ILE A 30 -27.92 22.89 10.18
CA ILE A 30 -27.00 22.42 11.22
C ILE A 30 -26.45 23.55 12.09
N ASP A 31 -26.92 23.56 13.31
CA ASP A 31 -26.25 24.06 14.52
C ASP A 31 -24.86 23.43 14.61
N SER A 32 -23.86 24.24 15.00
CA SER A 32 -22.41 23.94 15.07
C SER A 32 -21.99 22.77 15.98
N SER A 33 -22.92 21.90 16.40
CA SER A 33 -22.73 20.78 17.34
C SER A 33 -22.80 19.39 16.72
N TRP A 34 -23.09 19.23 15.41
CA TRP A 34 -23.30 17.91 14.81
C TRP A 34 -22.02 17.29 14.22
N ASP A 35 -21.58 16.14 14.79
CA ASP A 35 -20.55 15.26 14.26
C ASP A 35 -20.86 13.79 14.63
N PRO A 36 -21.64 13.09 13.79
CA PRO A 36 -22.31 11.84 14.18
C PRO A 36 -21.42 10.60 14.18
N GLU A 37 -20.21 10.61 13.65
CA GLU A 37 -19.43 9.38 13.51
C GLU A 37 -18.12 9.33 14.31
N ILE A 38 -17.59 10.45 14.79
CA ILE A 38 -16.38 10.45 15.62
C ILE A 38 -16.77 10.41 17.08
N LYS A 39 -16.96 9.19 17.62
CA LYS A 39 -17.26 8.98 19.06
C LYS A 39 -16.10 9.39 19.96
N GLN A 40 -14.87 9.23 19.49
CA GLN A 40 -13.64 9.56 20.20
C GLN A 40 -12.92 10.71 19.50
N LYS A 41 -12.49 11.71 20.26
CA LYS A 41 -11.90 12.94 19.71
C LYS A 41 -10.45 12.77 19.26
N TYR A 42 -9.69 11.91 19.94
CA TYR A 42 -8.24 11.80 19.75
C TYR A 42 -7.84 10.41 19.27
N CYS A 43 -6.99 10.39 18.24
CA CYS A 43 -6.17 9.24 17.89
C CYS A 43 -4.89 9.33 18.70
N THR A 44 -4.66 8.35 19.59
CA THR A 44 -3.53 8.33 20.50
C THR A 44 -2.64 7.14 20.22
N GLU A 45 -1.37 7.42 19.92
CA GLU A 45 -0.35 6.39 19.67
C GLU A 45 0.78 6.57 20.68
N PHE A 46 1.32 5.47 21.21
CA PHE A 46 2.50 5.50 22.04
C PHE A 46 3.29 4.19 21.98
N ILE A 47 4.55 4.26 22.41
CA ILE A 47 5.39 3.10 22.66
C ILE A 47 5.72 3.08 24.15
N LEU A 48 5.28 2.02 24.83
CA LEU A 48 5.61 1.71 26.21
C LEU A 48 6.81 0.74 26.21
N GLU A 49 7.91 1.11 26.83
CA GLU A 49 9.01 0.20 27.17
C GLU A 49 8.83 -0.28 28.60
N SER A 50 8.38 -1.53 28.75
CA SER A 50 8.02 -2.07 30.06
C SER A 50 9.25 -2.56 30.83
N ASN A 51 9.38 -2.08 32.07
CA ASN A 51 10.40 -2.56 33.02
C ASN A 51 9.91 -3.77 33.83
N ASN A 52 8.61 -4.06 33.78
CA ASN A 52 7.95 -5.17 34.49
C ASN A 52 7.32 -6.12 33.46
N ILE A 53 7.20 -7.40 33.80
CA ILE A 53 6.53 -8.38 32.91
C ILE A 53 5.02 -8.07 32.95
N ILE A 54 4.55 -7.33 31.93
CA ILE A 54 3.13 -7.17 31.64
C ILE A 54 2.79 -7.95 30.36
N SER A 55 1.68 -8.69 30.38
CA SER A 55 1.20 -9.36 29.16
C SER A 55 0.39 -8.40 28.28
N GLU A 56 0.29 -8.71 27.00
CA GLU A 56 -0.53 -7.93 26.05
C GLU A 56 -2.00 -7.91 26.49
N GLU A 57 -2.51 -9.05 26.96
CA GLU A 57 -3.88 -9.18 27.47
C GLU A 57 -4.13 -8.24 28.65
N ARG A 58 -3.18 -8.20 29.59
CA ARG A 58 -3.29 -7.32 30.75
C ARG A 58 -3.24 -5.84 30.38
N LEU A 59 -2.37 -5.49 29.42
CA LEU A 59 -2.29 -4.14 28.89
C LEU A 59 -3.59 -3.76 28.16
N LYS A 60 -4.18 -4.69 27.41
CA LYS A 60 -5.46 -4.52 26.73
C LYS A 60 -6.61 -4.30 27.71
N GLU A 61 -6.70 -5.11 28.77
CA GLU A 61 -7.70 -4.93 29.84
C GLU A 61 -7.59 -3.56 30.49
N LEU A 62 -6.35 -3.10 30.73
CA LEU A 62 -6.09 -1.83 31.40
C LEU A 62 -6.52 -0.62 30.56
N ILE A 63 -6.32 -0.68 29.22
CA ILE A 63 -6.53 0.46 28.33
C ILE A 63 -7.92 0.47 27.70
N SER A 64 -8.53 -0.71 27.47
CA SER A 64 -9.84 -0.82 26.80
C SER A 64 -10.97 0.04 27.39
N PRO A 65 -11.03 0.34 28.71
CA PRO A 65 -12.07 1.20 29.27
C PRO A 65 -11.96 2.68 28.84
N TYR A 66 -10.82 3.11 28.29
CA TYR A 66 -10.57 4.52 27.95
C TYR A 66 -10.92 4.90 26.50
N GLY A 67 -11.22 3.91 25.64
CA GLY A 67 -11.52 4.22 24.24
C GLY A 67 -11.87 2.99 23.39
N ASP A 68 -11.90 3.19 22.10
CA ASP A 68 -12.17 2.16 21.09
C ASP A 68 -11.02 2.03 20.07
N ASN A 69 -11.16 1.13 19.09
CA ASN A 69 -10.13 0.85 18.06
C ASN A 69 -8.73 0.57 18.64
N LEU A 70 -8.68 -0.13 19.78
CA LEU A 70 -7.45 -0.47 20.47
C LEU A 70 -6.67 -1.55 19.68
N ILE A 71 -5.44 -1.20 19.30
CA ILE A 71 -4.47 -2.10 18.65
C ILE A 71 -3.20 -2.10 19.50
N ILE A 72 -2.71 -3.28 19.88
CA ILE A 72 -1.44 -3.46 20.58
C ILE A 72 -0.54 -4.35 19.72
N ILE A 73 0.72 -3.96 19.56
CA ILE A 73 1.74 -4.74 18.88
C ILE A 73 2.91 -4.90 19.82
N THR A 74 3.27 -6.15 20.13
CA THR A 74 4.34 -6.49 21.09
C THR A 74 5.64 -6.85 20.38
N ALA A 75 6.74 -6.26 20.82
CA ALA A 75 8.10 -6.56 20.34
C ALA A 75 9.09 -6.58 21.51
N GLY A 76 9.31 -7.77 22.07
CA GLY A 76 10.12 -7.94 23.28
C GLY A 76 9.47 -7.27 24.49
N ASN A 77 10.17 -6.30 25.10
CA ASN A 77 9.64 -5.50 26.22
C ASN A 77 8.94 -4.20 25.78
N LYS A 78 8.74 -4.00 24.46
CA LYS A 78 8.11 -2.80 23.89
C LYS A 78 6.72 -3.12 23.38
N PHE A 79 5.76 -2.26 23.73
CA PHE A 79 4.38 -2.31 23.28
C PHE A 79 4.08 -1.05 22.49
N LYS A 80 3.79 -1.20 21.20
CA LYS A 80 3.23 -0.11 20.38
C LYS A 80 1.72 -0.18 20.51
N VAL A 81 1.12 0.90 20.98
CA VAL A 81 -0.32 1.00 21.23
C VAL A 81 -0.91 2.10 20.37
N HIS A 82 -2.08 1.80 19.78
CA HIS A 82 -2.95 2.74 19.09
C HIS A 82 -4.35 2.63 19.70
N ILE A 83 -4.96 3.76 20.08
CA ILE A 83 -6.32 3.82 20.63
C ILE A 83 -7.00 5.13 20.23
N HIS A 84 -8.31 5.07 19.94
CA HIS A 84 -9.15 6.25 19.84
C HIS A 84 -9.77 6.55 21.19
N THR A 85 -9.58 7.77 21.72
CA THR A 85 -10.02 8.13 23.06
C THR A 85 -10.41 9.60 23.19
N ASN A 86 -11.27 9.92 24.14
CA ASN A 86 -11.53 11.30 24.56
C ASN A 86 -10.60 11.76 25.69
N LYS A 87 -9.80 10.85 26.27
CA LYS A 87 -8.97 11.10 27.45
C LYS A 87 -7.54 10.55 27.29
N PRO A 88 -6.71 11.13 26.38
CA PRO A 88 -5.34 10.65 26.18
C PRO A 88 -4.50 10.60 27.46
N ASP A 89 -4.61 11.64 28.29
CA ASP A 89 -3.86 11.73 29.55
C ASP A 89 -4.21 10.59 30.52
N SER A 90 -5.47 10.16 30.55
CA SER A 90 -5.90 9.01 31.38
C SER A 90 -5.29 7.70 30.85
N VAL A 91 -5.16 7.54 29.54
CA VAL A 91 -4.47 6.39 28.93
C VAL A 91 -3.00 6.37 29.32
N PHE A 92 -2.30 7.50 29.19
CA PHE A 92 -0.89 7.61 29.56
C PHE A 92 -0.68 7.38 31.05
N SER A 93 -1.54 7.93 31.91
CA SER A 93 -1.48 7.73 33.36
C SER A 93 -1.67 6.27 33.76
N ALA A 94 -2.60 5.56 33.10
CA ALA A 94 -2.87 4.15 33.38
C ALA A 94 -1.67 3.24 33.06
N VAL A 95 -0.86 3.57 32.05
CA VAL A 95 0.29 2.75 31.63
C VAL A 95 1.61 3.16 32.28
N SER A 96 1.69 4.35 32.89
CA SER A 96 2.93 4.91 33.45
C SER A 96 3.55 4.08 34.56
N GLU A 97 2.74 3.31 35.30
CA GLU A 97 3.21 2.41 36.36
C GLU A 97 3.92 1.15 35.82
N TYR A 98 3.73 0.83 34.53
CA TYR A 98 4.23 -0.39 33.90
C TYR A 98 5.51 -0.20 33.08
N GLY A 99 5.93 1.05 32.83
CA GLY A 99 7.13 1.33 32.09
C GLY A 99 7.28 2.78 31.65
N GLU A 100 8.26 3.03 30.79
CA GLU A 100 8.55 4.35 30.24
C GLU A 100 7.86 4.54 28.88
N LEU A 101 7.24 5.72 28.69
CA LEU A 101 6.69 6.13 27.39
C LEU A 101 7.80 6.74 26.54
N VAL A 102 8.40 5.93 25.67
CA VAL A 102 9.52 6.36 24.79
C VAL A 102 9.04 7.13 23.55
N PHE A 103 7.76 7.04 23.22
CA PHE A 103 7.13 7.79 22.15
C PHE A 103 5.66 8.03 22.49
N THR A 104 5.17 9.26 22.23
CA THR A 104 3.75 9.59 22.36
C THR A 104 3.32 10.50 21.20
N LYS A 105 2.11 10.27 20.68
CA LYS A 105 1.48 11.08 19.65
C LYS A 105 -0.02 11.16 19.92
N VAL A 106 -0.58 12.37 19.88
CA VAL A 106 -2.01 12.62 20.03
C VAL A 106 -2.47 13.53 18.92
N ASP A 107 -3.34 13.01 18.06
CA ASP A 107 -3.93 13.76 16.95
C ASP A 107 -5.41 14.03 17.24
N ASP A 108 -5.86 15.27 17.13
CA ASP A 108 -7.28 15.65 17.21
C ASP A 108 -8.00 15.31 15.91
N MET A 109 -8.75 14.20 15.91
CA MET A 109 -9.47 13.71 14.73
C MET A 109 -10.57 14.67 14.28
N LYS A 110 -11.20 15.41 15.20
CA LYS A 110 -12.21 16.43 14.85
C LYS A 110 -11.59 17.64 14.15
N LYS A 111 -10.40 18.07 14.57
CA LYS A 111 -9.65 19.12 13.88
C LYS A 111 -9.19 18.67 12.49
N GLN A 112 -8.74 17.43 12.37
CA GLN A 112 -8.36 16.86 11.07
C GLN A 112 -9.59 16.81 10.14
N HIS A 113 -10.74 16.34 10.62
CA HIS A 113 -11.98 16.28 9.86
C HIS A 113 -12.45 17.68 9.40
N ARG A 114 -12.45 18.68 10.29
CA ARG A 114 -12.83 20.06 9.92
C ARG A 114 -11.91 20.69 8.89
N ASN A 115 -10.60 20.42 8.96
CA ASN A 115 -9.63 20.92 7.98
C ASN A 115 -9.82 20.27 6.59
N PHE A 116 -10.48 19.12 6.49
CA PHE A 116 -10.83 18.46 5.22
C PHE A 116 -12.19 18.93 4.65
N ILE A 117 -13.11 19.40 5.50
CA ILE A 117 -14.45 19.86 5.10
C ILE A 117 -14.50 21.36 4.78
N SER A 118 -13.46 22.16 5.13
CA SER A 118 -13.45 23.59 4.79
C SER A 118 -13.65 23.79 3.29
N GLU A 119 -14.66 24.61 2.93
CA GLU A 119 -15.19 24.89 1.60
C GLU A 119 -14.24 25.67 0.67
N ASP A 120 -12.98 25.31 0.60
CA ASP A 120 -12.14 25.85 -0.47
C ASP A 120 -12.54 25.15 -1.77
N VAL A 121 -13.18 25.88 -2.66
CA VAL A 121 -13.37 25.48 -4.05
C VAL A 121 -11.99 25.11 -4.59
N ILE A 122 -11.73 23.80 -4.80
CA ILE A 122 -10.48 23.41 -5.42
C ILE A 122 -10.51 23.91 -6.86
N ASP A 123 -9.59 24.82 -7.16
CA ASP A 123 -9.27 25.16 -8.53
C ASP A 123 -8.49 23.98 -9.14
N TYR A 124 -9.21 23.07 -9.80
CA TYR A 124 -8.59 21.94 -10.49
C TYR A 124 -7.80 22.43 -11.70
N GLN A 125 -6.49 22.17 -11.70
CA GLN A 125 -5.58 22.55 -12.78
C GLN A 125 -5.53 21.52 -13.90
N ARG A 126 -5.93 20.26 -13.60
CA ARG A 126 -5.96 19.14 -14.55
C ARG A 126 -7.27 18.36 -14.42
N GLU A 127 -7.81 17.92 -15.56
CA GLU A 127 -9.06 17.15 -15.60
C GLU A 127 -8.84 15.71 -15.12
N LYS A 128 -7.72 15.09 -15.50
CA LYS A 128 -7.41 13.69 -15.19
C LYS A 128 -5.93 13.46 -14.95
N SER A 129 -5.59 12.43 -14.16
CA SER A 129 -4.23 12.00 -13.88
C SER A 129 -4.17 10.52 -13.51
N ILE A 130 -3.03 9.88 -13.82
CA ILE A 130 -2.65 8.57 -13.32
C ILE A 130 -1.62 8.78 -12.21
N PHE A 131 -1.97 8.35 -10.99
CA PHE A 131 -1.16 8.49 -9.79
C PHE A 131 -0.72 7.13 -9.28
N CYS A 132 0.59 6.85 -9.33
CA CYS A 132 1.18 5.61 -8.85
C CYS A 132 1.89 5.82 -7.50
N ILE A 133 1.80 4.82 -6.61
CA ILE A 133 2.42 4.84 -5.29
C ILE A 133 3.34 3.62 -5.20
N VAL A 134 4.66 3.84 -5.15
CA VAL A 134 5.66 2.77 -5.23
C VAL A 134 6.80 2.95 -4.24
N SER A 135 7.41 1.84 -3.80
CA SER A 135 8.55 1.86 -2.88
C SER A 135 9.88 2.13 -3.56
N GLY A 136 10.06 1.66 -4.79
CA GLY A 136 11.35 1.67 -5.49
C GLY A 136 11.53 2.85 -6.43
N LYS A 137 12.68 3.53 -6.35
CA LYS A 137 13.00 4.66 -7.24
C LYS A 137 13.07 4.22 -8.72
N GLY A 138 13.64 3.05 -9.01
CA GLY A 138 13.72 2.54 -10.37
C GLY A 138 12.32 2.24 -10.94
N PHE A 139 11.42 1.66 -10.14
CA PHE A 139 10.03 1.50 -10.56
C PHE A 139 9.33 2.84 -10.78
N ALA A 140 9.59 3.85 -9.94
CA ALA A 140 9.06 5.20 -10.16
C ALA A 140 9.46 5.75 -11.53
N GLU A 141 10.75 5.65 -11.91
CA GLU A 141 11.27 6.08 -13.20
C GLU A 141 10.66 5.31 -14.39
N ILE A 142 10.47 3.98 -14.22
CA ILE A 142 9.83 3.13 -15.24
C ILE A 142 8.38 3.56 -15.45
N LEU A 143 7.61 3.72 -14.37
CA LEU A 143 6.20 4.09 -14.45
C LEU A 143 5.99 5.50 -15.01
N GLU A 144 6.89 6.45 -14.70
CA GLU A 144 6.88 7.79 -15.31
C GLU A 144 7.06 7.71 -16.82
N LYS A 145 8.05 6.93 -17.29
CA LYS A 145 8.28 6.71 -18.74
C LYS A 145 7.12 6.00 -19.43
N LEU A 146 6.37 5.15 -18.70
CA LEU A 146 5.18 4.47 -19.20
C LEU A 146 3.93 5.35 -19.19
N GLY A 147 4.00 6.57 -18.67
CA GLY A 147 2.93 7.56 -18.74
C GLY A 147 2.18 7.82 -17.44
N ALA A 148 2.67 7.36 -16.28
CA ALA A 148 2.16 7.85 -15.00
C ALA A 148 2.41 9.36 -14.89
N ASP A 149 1.38 10.12 -14.52
CA ASP A 149 1.46 11.59 -14.44
C ASP A 149 2.04 12.07 -13.12
N ASP A 150 1.70 11.34 -12.05
CA ASP A 150 2.12 11.66 -10.69
C ASP A 150 2.59 10.39 -9.99
N ILE A 151 3.69 10.50 -9.24
CA ILE A 151 4.26 9.37 -8.51
C ILE A 151 4.55 9.78 -7.06
N LEU A 152 4.20 8.90 -6.12
CA LEU A 152 4.66 8.94 -4.75
C LEU A 152 5.64 7.79 -4.52
N CYS A 153 6.94 8.10 -4.58
CA CYS A 153 7.97 7.14 -4.21
C CYS A 153 8.24 7.24 -2.70
N TYR A 154 7.83 6.21 -1.94
CA TYR A 154 7.87 6.26 -0.48
C TYR A 154 9.09 5.59 0.15
N GLY A 155 9.87 4.83 -0.60
CA GLY A 155 11.08 4.15 -0.09
C GLY A 155 10.74 3.08 0.95
N LYS A 156 11.41 3.15 2.12
CA LYS A 156 11.23 2.18 3.21
C LYS A 156 9.96 2.44 4.03
N ASN A 157 9.57 3.69 4.17
CA ASN A 157 8.52 4.11 5.10
C ASN A 157 7.21 4.32 4.34
N LYS A 158 6.25 3.44 4.57
CA LYS A 158 4.92 3.52 3.96
C LYS A 158 4.22 4.84 4.34
N PRO A 159 3.52 5.50 3.39
CA PRO A 159 2.79 6.72 3.67
C PRO A 159 1.59 6.45 4.58
N SER A 160 1.35 7.36 5.52
CA SER A 160 0.13 7.36 6.32
C SER A 160 -1.07 7.85 5.52
N VAL A 161 -2.29 7.58 6.01
CA VAL A 161 -3.55 8.09 5.43
C VAL A 161 -3.48 9.60 5.23
N ASN A 162 -3.05 10.36 6.24
CA ASN A 162 -2.95 11.82 6.16
C ASN A 162 -1.98 12.30 5.08
N GLN A 163 -0.86 11.59 4.88
CA GLN A 163 0.08 11.90 3.80
C GLN A 163 -0.53 11.62 2.43
N LEU A 164 -1.31 10.54 2.29
CA LEU A 164 -2.02 10.23 1.05
C LEU A 164 -3.09 11.28 0.74
N VAL A 165 -3.94 11.65 1.72
CA VAL A 165 -4.95 12.71 1.56
C VAL A 165 -4.30 14.03 1.14
N LYS A 166 -3.25 14.44 1.85
CA LYS A 166 -2.51 15.68 1.52
C LYS A 166 -1.93 15.62 0.10
N LYS A 167 -1.35 14.48 -0.29
CA LYS A 167 -0.80 14.32 -1.64
C LYS A 167 -1.90 14.39 -2.69
N LEU A 168 -3.00 13.65 -2.54
CA LEU A 168 -4.12 13.64 -3.49
C LEU A 168 -4.74 15.04 -3.67
N ASN A 169 -5.00 15.76 -2.58
CA ASN A 169 -5.56 17.11 -2.66
C ASN A 169 -4.58 18.11 -3.31
N ASN A 170 -3.27 17.96 -3.06
CA ASN A 170 -2.24 18.84 -3.66
C ASN A 170 -2.02 18.60 -5.15
N LEU A 171 -2.48 17.47 -5.71
CA LEU A 171 -2.39 17.24 -7.16
C LEU A 171 -3.27 18.21 -7.96
N LYS A 172 -4.33 18.76 -7.35
CA LYS A 172 -5.32 19.65 -7.99
C LYS A 172 -5.89 19.06 -9.29
N VAL A 173 -6.19 17.77 -9.26
CA VAL A 173 -6.75 17.00 -10.36
C VAL A 173 -8.17 16.59 -10.02
N LYS A 174 -9.09 16.74 -10.97
CA LYS A 174 -10.52 16.42 -10.76
C LYS A 174 -10.76 14.91 -10.68
N ASN A 175 -10.18 14.15 -11.62
CA ASN A 175 -10.32 12.70 -11.72
C ASN A 175 -8.95 12.01 -11.67
N ILE A 176 -8.73 11.10 -10.72
CA ILE A 176 -7.45 10.45 -10.49
C ILE A 176 -7.63 8.93 -10.57
N ILE A 177 -6.84 8.25 -11.41
CA ILE A 177 -6.65 6.81 -11.32
C ILE A 177 -5.47 6.58 -10.38
N ALA A 178 -5.70 5.97 -9.21
CA ALA A 178 -4.67 5.76 -8.20
C ALA A 178 -4.36 4.27 -8.03
N ALA A 179 -3.08 3.91 -8.07
CA ALA A 179 -2.63 2.52 -7.98
C ALA A 179 -1.41 2.38 -7.05
N PRO A 180 -1.50 1.58 -5.96
CA PRO A 180 -0.38 1.29 -5.07
C PRO A 180 0.36 0.00 -5.43
N ASP A 181 1.58 -0.17 -4.93
CA ASP A 181 2.39 -1.39 -5.06
C ASP A 181 2.35 -2.32 -3.83
N ASP A 182 1.45 -2.05 -2.87
CA ASP A 182 1.43 -2.76 -1.60
C ASP A 182 0.02 -2.78 -0.98
N ASN A 183 -0.37 -3.91 -0.37
CA ASN A 183 -1.70 -4.09 0.23
C ASN A 183 -1.99 -3.14 1.40
N ASP A 184 -0.99 -2.84 2.25
CA ASP A 184 -1.22 -1.94 3.39
C ASP A 184 -1.47 -0.53 2.89
N ILE A 185 -0.77 -0.12 1.79
CA ILE A 185 -1.01 1.17 1.15
C ILE A 185 -2.37 1.18 0.45
N LEU A 186 -2.78 0.07 -0.17
CA LEU A 186 -4.11 -0.06 -0.76
C LEU A 186 -5.21 0.20 0.29
N MET A 187 -5.08 -0.40 1.47
CA MET A 187 -6.04 -0.18 2.56
C MET A 187 -6.04 1.27 3.05
N ALA A 188 -4.85 1.86 3.23
CA ALA A 188 -4.71 3.26 3.61
C ALA A 188 -5.25 4.22 2.53
N LEU A 189 -5.05 3.90 1.24
CA LEU A 189 -5.54 4.66 0.10
C LEU A 189 -7.08 4.62 0.02
N LYS A 190 -7.72 3.46 0.20
CA LYS A 190 -9.17 3.32 0.26
C LYS A 190 -9.79 4.25 1.30
N TYR A 191 -9.16 4.35 2.47
CA TYR A 191 -9.61 5.28 3.50
C TYR A 191 -9.28 6.75 3.14
N ALA A 192 -8.10 7.04 2.61
CA ALA A 192 -7.71 8.39 2.21
C ALA A 192 -8.65 8.98 1.13
N VAL A 193 -9.14 8.15 0.22
CA VAL A 193 -10.06 8.57 -0.86
C VAL A 193 -11.39 9.09 -0.30
N SER A 194 -11.91 8.52 0.79
CA SER A 194 -13.14 9.04 1.42
C SER A 194 -12.98 10.44 2.02
N LEU A 195 -11.74 10.87 2.24
CA LEU A 195 -11.39 12.17 2.83
C LEU A 195 -10.87 13.19 1.80
N CYS A 196 -10.70 12.81 0.53
CA CYS A 196 -10.18 13.70 -0.50
C CYS A 196 -11.31 14.30 -1.36
N LYS A 197 -11.02 15.47 -1.96
CA LYS A 197 -12.00 16.22 -2.77
C LYS A 197 -12.07 15.75 -4.23
N SER A 198 -11.02 15.10 -4.73
CA SER A 198 -10.97 14.56 -6.11
C SER A 198 -11.78 13.29 -6.26
N ASN A 199 -12.27 13.02 -7.47
CA ASN A 199 -12.81 11.71 -7.81
C ASN A 199 -11.64 10.74 -8.01
N VAL A 200 -11.50 9.74 -7.14
CA VAL A 200 -10.39 8.80 -7.21
C VAL A 200 -10.88 7.40 -7.53
N TYR A 201 -10.36 6.85 -8.62
CA TYR A 201 -10.60 5.50 -9.11
C TYR A 201 -9.42 4.63 -8.69
N ILE A 202 -9.63 3.71 -7.76
CA ILE A 202 -8.56 2.88 -7.22
C ILE A 202 -8.40 1.62 -8.05
N VAL A 203 -7.19 1.42 -8.62
CA VAL A 203 -6.78 0.15 -9.18
C VAL A 203 -6.16 -0.69 -8.07
N GLU A 204 -6.80 -1.82 -7.73
CA GLU A 204 -6.40 -2.66 -6.60
C GLU A 204 -5.16 -3.51 -6.95
N SER A 205 -3.98 -2.93 -6.82
CA SER A 205 -2.69 -3.58 -7.01
C SER A 205 -1.94 -3.75 -5.68
N ASP A 206 -1.10 -4.78 -5.61
CA ASP A 206 -0.28 -5.11 -4.44
C ASP A 206 1.20 -5.28 -4.78
N ASN A 207 1.60 -4.94 -6.01
CA ASN A 207 2.97 -5.07 -6.48
C ASN A 207 3.29 -4.10 -7.64
N PRO A 208 4.56 -3.71 -7.84
CA PRO A 208 4.94 -2.73 -8.85
C PRO A 208 4.88 -3.27 -10.29
N VAL A 209 4.98 -4.58 -10.51
CA VAL A 209 4.90 -5.18 -11.86
C VAL A 209 3.49 -5.05 -12.43
N SER A 210 2.47 -5.25 -11.60
CA SER A 210 1.08 -5.03 -12.01
C SER A 210 0.83 -3.57 -12.42
N LEU A 211 1.56 -2.59 -11.85
CA LEU A 211 1.46 -1.19 -12.28
C LEU A 211 2.07 -0.97 -13.67
N ILE A 212 3.12 -1.71 -14.03
CA ILE A 212 3.64 -1.72 -15.42
C ILE A 212 2.57 -2.23 -16.37
N GLY A 213 1.99 -3.41 -16.08
CA GLY A 213 0.91 -3.97 -16.89
C GLY A 213 -0.28 -3.03 -17.01
N MET A 214 -0.70 -2.42 -15.91
CA MET A 214 -1.78 -1.43 -15.88
C MET A 214 -1.58 -0.29 -16.87
N LEU A 215 -0.36 0.25 -16.95
CA LEU A 215 -0.05 1.40 -17.82
C LEU A 215 0.06 1.02 -19.30
N MET A 216 0.34 -0.26 -19.60
CA MET A 216 0.41 -0.73 -20.97
C MET A 216 -0.96 -0.64 -21.64
N GLY A 217 -1.06 0.16 -22.70
CA GLY A 217 -2.30 0.33 -23.47
C GLY A 217 -3.23 1.43 -23.01
N ILE A 218 -2.92 2.16 -21.91
CA ILE A 218 -3.68 3.36 -21.55
C ILE A 218 -3.29 4.51 -22.49
N SER A 219 -4.28 5.06 -23.21
CA SER A 219 -4.12 6.33 -23.93
C SER A 219 -4.66 7.49 -23.10
N LYS A 220 -3.90 8.59 -23.06
CA LYS A 220 -4.35 9.85 -22.41
C LYS A 220 -5.50 10.53 -23.14
N ASP A 221 -5.81 10.12 -24.36
CA ASP A 221 -6.96 10.63 -25.12
C ASP A 221 -8.29 10.01 -24.70
N TYR A 222 -8.22 8.85 -23.99
CA TYR A 222 -9.42 8.20 -23.47
C TYR A 222 -10.08 9.03 -22.36
N ASP A 223 -11.40 8.95 -22.22
CA ASP A 223 -12.07 9.42 -21.02
C ASP A 223 -11.65 8.62 -19.79
N ILE A 224 -11.91 9.17 -18.59
CA ILE A 224 -11.42 8.58 -17.34
C ILE A 224 -11.96 7.17 -17.09
N ILE A 225 -13.19 6.87 -17.52
CA ILE A 225 -13.80 5.54 -17.33
C ILE A 225 -13.12 4.52 -18.23
N THR A 226 -12.93 4.86 -19.50
CA THR A 226 -12.18 4.00 -20.45
C THR A 226 -10.75 3.76 -20.00
N MET A 227 -10.06 4.80 -19.49
CA MET A 227 -8.74 4.65 -18.91
C MET A 227 -8.74 3.68 -17.73
N PHE A 228 -9.70 3.80 -16.82
CA PHE A 228 -9.82 2.94 -15.65
C PHE A 228 -10.15 1.48 -16.02
N GLU A 229 -11.09 1.27 -16.95
CA GLU A 229 -11.41 -0.07 -17.47
C GLU A 229 -10.19 -0.72 -18.14
N THR A 230 -9.43 0.05 -18.93
CA THR A 230 -8.19 -0.42 -19.54
C THR A 230 -7.14 -0.79 -18.50
N ALA A 231 -6.97 0.05 -17.48
CA ALA A 231 -6.07 -0.21 -16.34
C ALA A 231 -6.42 -1.53 -15.64
N MET A 232 -7.69 -1.76 -15.34
CA MET A 232 -8.17 -2.97 -14.67
C MET A 232 -7.97 -4.23 -15.53
N ASN A 233 -8.22 -4.14 -16.84
CA ASN A 233 -8.05 -5.25 -17.76
C ASN A 233 -6.58 -5.68 -17.91
N ASN A 234 -5.66 -4.70 -17.86
CA ASN A 234 -4.23 -4.94 -18.04
C ASN A 234 -3.47 -5.24 -16.74
N LEU A 235 -4.12 -5.10 -15.58
CA LEU A 235 -3.46 -5.24 -14.26
C LEU A 235 -2.70 -6.56 -14.09
N ASN A 236 -3.21 -7.65 -14.64
CA ASN A 236 -2.64 -8.98 -14.54
C ASN A 236 -2.10 -9.51 -15.88
N SER A 237 -1.79 -8.63 -16.83
CA SER A 237 -1.32 -9.01 -18.15
C SER A 237 0.11 -9.57 -18.16
N ILE A 238 0.92 -9.23 -17.16
CA ILE A 238 2.31 -9.67 -17.07
C ILE A 238 2.42 -10.86 -16.11
N LYS A 239 3.01 -11.95 -16.58
CA LYS A 239 3.40 -13.08 -15.75
C LYS A 239 4.67 -12.72 -14.97
N PHE A 240 4.63 -12.83 -13.65
CA PHE A 240 5.77 -12.49 -12.80
C PHE A 240 5.86 -13.33 -11.54
N CYS A 241 7.03 -13.32 -10.91
CA CYS A 241 7.23 -13.77 -9.54
C CYS A 241 8.07 -12.77 -8.75
N GLY A 242 7.98 -12.86 -7.42
CA GLY A 242 8.81 -12.11 -6.49
C GLY A 242 9.77 -13.02 -5.75
N ILE A 243 11.01 -12.58 -5.53
CA ILE A 243 12.01 -13.28 -4.69
C ILE A 243 12.31 -12.42 -3.48
N ALA A 244 12.08 -12.98 -2.29
CA ALA A 244 12.31 -12.31 -1.02
C ALA A 244 13.15 -13.17 -0.07
N GLN A 245 13.66 -12.55 1.00
CA GLN A 245 14.40 -13.24 2.05
C GLN A 245 13.54 -13.37 3.31
N ALA A 246 13.52 -14.57 3.89
CA ALA A 246 12.75 -14.90 5.08
C ALA A 246 13.34 -14.21 6.33
N THR A 247 12.51 -13.48 7.07
CA THR A 247 12.87 -12.83 8.33
C THR A 247 12.70 -13.74 9.55
N ARG A 248 11.94 -14.84 9.40
CA ARG A 248 11.67 -15.86 10.44
C ARG A 248 11.51 -17.23 9.79
N ASN A 249 11.55 -18.28 10.61
CA ASN A 249 11.18 -19.61 10.17
C ASN A 249 9.68 -19.65 9.87
N SER A 250 9.30 -20.32 8.78
CA SER A 250 7.90 -20.49 8.38
C SER A 250 7.71 -21.82 7.61
N LEU A 251 6.46 -22.20 7.44
CA LEU A 251 6.05 -23.33 6.61
C LEU A 251 5.15 -22.79 5.51
N SER A 252 5.42 -23.14 4.25
CA SER A 252 4.53 -22.81 3.15
C SER A 252 3.27 -23.69 3.16
N GLU A 253 2.24 -23.27 2.45
CA GLU A 253 1.00 -24.07 2.28
C GLU A 253 1.28 -25.47 1.71
N ASN A 254 2.33 -25.61 0.91
CA ASN A 254 2.78 -26.88 0.30
C ASN A 254 3.66 -27.72 1.23
N GLY A 255 3.83 -27.33 2.51
CA GLY A 255 4.68 -28.05 3.47
C GLY A 255 6.19 -27.78 3.31
N THR A 256 6.62 -26.86 2.46
CA THR A 256 8.04 -26.50 2.33
C THR A 256 8.50 -25.70 3.56
N GLN A 257 9.51 -26.22 4.27
CA GLN A 257 10.13 -25.51 5.37
C GLN A 257 11.00 -24.37 4.84
N ILE A 258 10.80 -23.18 5.35
CA ILE A 258 11.57 -21.98 5.04
C ILE A 258 12.27 -21.54 6.33
N LYS A 259 13.61 -21.57 6.31
CA LYS A 259 14.39 -21.12 7.46
C LYS A 259 14.63 -19.62 7.40
N LYS A 260 14.82 -18.99 8.55
CA LYS A 260 15.25 -17.60 8.63
C LYS A 260 16.51 -17.40 7.77
N ASN A 261 16.52 -16.32 6.98
CA ASN A 261 17.54 -15.95 5.99
C ASN A 261 17.53 -16.77 4.69
N ASP A 262 16.74 -17.83 4.54
CA ASP A 262 16.53 -18.45 3.23
C ASP A 262 15.84 -17.46 2.29
N PHE A 263 16.11 -17.59 1.01
CA PHE A 263 15.36 -16.90 -0.04
C PHE A 263 14.20 -17.78 -0.49
N PHE A 264 13.10 -17.16 -0.89
CA PHE A 264 11.94 -17.88 -1.40
C PHE A 264 11.30 -17.14 -2.58
N THR A 265 10.66 -17.91 -3.45
CA THR A 265 9.93 -17.42 -4.62
C THR A 265 8.44 -17.41 -4.32
N VAL A 266 7.81 -16.25 -4.54
CA VAL A 266 6.35 -16.08 -4.50
C VAL A 266 5.83 -15.97 -5.93
N TYR A 267 4.96 -16.89 -6.31
CA TYR A 267 4.26 -16.88 -7.59
C TYR A 267 2.76 -17.08 -7.33
N GLN A 268 1.92 -16.24 -7.93
CA GLN A 268 0.46 -16.24 -7.71
C GLN A 268 0.07 -16.29 -6.21
N LYS A 269 0.73 -15.44 -5.41
CA LYS A 269 0.54 -15.32 -3.95
C LYS A 269 0.95 -16.54 -3.13
N LYS A 270 1.58 -17.56 -3.74
CA LYS A 270 2.04 -18.78 -3.06
C LYS A 270 3.55 -18.88 -3.09
N ILE A 271 4.13 -19.41 -2.01
CA ILE A 271 5.55 -19.73 -1.99
C ILE A 271 5.74 -21.08 -2.71
N ILE A 272 6.46 -21.06 -3.81
CA ILE A 272 6.67 -22.24 -4.66
C ILE A 272 8.06 -22.88 -4.46
N LEU A 273 9.08 -22.10 -4.16
CA LEU A 273 10.46 -22.55 -4.00
C LEU A 273 11.14 -21.84 -2.81
N SER A 274 12.10 -22.52 -2.18
CA SER A 274 13.01 -21.94 -1.19
C SER A 274 14.42 -22.47 -1.35
N ASN A 275 15.44 -21.62 -1.09
CA ASN A 275 16.85 -21.98 -1.14
C ASN A 275 17.68 -20.99 -0.29
N PRO A 276 18.69 -21.44 0.47
CA PRO A 276 19.60 -20.55 1.18
C PRO A 276 20.48 -19.70 0.25
N ASN A 277 20.69 -20.14 -0.99
CA ASN A 277 21.46 -19.41 -1.99
C ASN A 277 20.56 -18.73 -3.01
N LEU A 278 20.62 -17.39 -3.08
CA LEU A 278 19.78 -16.57 -3.95
C LEU A 278 19.96 -16.90 -5.44
N GLU A 279 21.20 -17.08 -5.90
CA GLU A 279 21.49 -17.37 -7.30
C GLU A 279 20.89 -18.72 -7.71
N GLN A 280 21.08 -19.76 -6.89
CA GLN A 280 20.49 -21.08 -7.14
C GLN A 280 18.97 -21.05 -7.13
N LEU A 281 18.37 -20.22 -6.26
CA LEU A 281 16.92 -20.04 -6.25
C LEU A 281 16.45 -19.41 -7.55
N ILE A 282 17.12 -18.36 -8.04
CA ILE A 282 16.76 -17.69 -9.29
C ILE A 282 16.84 -18.67 -10.47
N PHE A 283 17.93 -19.48 -10.56
CA PHE A 283 18.03 -20.49 -11.60
C PHE A 283 16.90 -21.52 -11.57
N LYS A 284 16.54 -22.02 -10.39
CA LYS A 284 15.40 -22.95 -10.23
C LYS A 284 14.08 -22.31 -10.60
N THR A 285 13.85 -21.07 -10.17
CA THR A 285 12.64 -20.31 -10.48
C THR A 285 12.48 -20.10 -11.98
N ILE A 286 13.53 -19.68 -12.66
CA ILE A 286 13.52 -19.48 -14.12
C ILE A 286 13.25 -20.81 -14.82
N LYS A 287 13.95 -21.88 -14.45
CA LYS A 287 13.74 -23.22 -15.04
C LYS A 287 12.30 -23.70 -14.91
N GLU A 288 11.63 -23.36 -13.80
CA GLU A 288 10.25 -23.78 -13.54
C GLU A 288 9.22 -22.92 -14.26
N LEU A 289 9.43 -21.60 -14.31
CA LEU A 289 8.44 -20.65 -14.78
C LEU A 289 8.63 -20.16 -16.23
N SER A 290 9.81 -20.35 -16.84
CA SER A 290 10.12 -19.82 -18.17
C SER A 290 9.66 -20.69 -19.33
N LYS A 291 8.89 -21.75 -19.07
CA LYS A 291 8.49 -22.67 -20.15
C LYS A 291 7.60 -21.95 -21.17
N GLY A 292 8.13 -21.85 -22.41
CA GLY A 292 7.45 -21.20 -23.54
C GLY A 292 7.72 -19.69 -23.64
N GLU A 293 8.52 -19.12 -22.74
CA GLU A 293 8.85 -17.70 -22.73
C GLU A 293 10.18 -17.43 -23.44
N SER A 294 10.29 -16.28 -24.07
CA SER A 294 11.47 -15.86 -24.86
C SER A 294 12.25 -14.71 -24.23
N LEU A 295 11.62 -13.93 -23.37
CA LEU A 295 12.22 -12.80 -22.67
C LEU A 295 11.96 -12.89 -21.18
N ILE A 296 13.01 -12.66 -20.38
CA ILE A 296 12.91 -12.57 -18.91
C ILE A 296 13.54 -11.28 -18.45
N THR A 297 12.75 -10.46 -17.76
CA THR A 297 13.23 -9.21 -17.17
C THR A 297 13.34 -9.32 -15.66
N LEU A 298 14.51 -8.96 -15.13
CA LEU A 298 14.79 -8.93 -13.70
C LEU A 298 14.76 -7.48 -13.18
N TYR A 299 13.90 -7.20 -12.21
CA TYR A 299 13.88 -5.91 -11.51
C TYR A 299 14.58 -6.05 -10.16
N LYS A 300 15.78 -5.52 -10.07
CA LYS A 300 16.66 -5.63 -8.90
C LYS A 300 16.21 -4.73 -7.77
N GLY A 301 16.01 -5.32 -6.58
CA GLY A 301 15.74 -4.59 -5.36
C GLY A 301 17.01 -4.00 -4.73
N ILE A 302 16.86 -3.10 -3.79
CA ILE A 302 17.96 -2.39 -3.12
C ILE A 302 18.94 -3.35 -2.42
N ARG A 303 18.46 -4.49 -1.91
CA ARG A 303 19.30 -5.50 -1.24
C ARG A 303 20.20 -6.30 -2.19
N SER A 304 19.90 -6.26 -3.48
CA SER A 304 20.60 -7.01 -4.52
C SER A 304 21.43 -6.12 -5.46
N GLU A 305 21.56 -4.82 -5.17
CA GLU A 305 22.23 -3.82 -6.01
C GLU A 305 23.67 -4.21 -6.40
N LYS A 306 24.39 -4.90 -5.52
CA LYS A 306 25.80 -5.27 -5.73
C LYS A 306 26.01 -6.58 -6.53
N GLN A 307 24.96 -7.23 -7.01
CA GLN A 307 25.08 -8.48 -7.78
C GLN A 307 25.22 -8.18 -9.28
N ASN A 308 26.45 -8.10 -9.78
CA ASN A 308 26.74 -7.63 -11.14
C ASN A 308 26.97 -8.72 -12.19
N SER A 309 27.01 -10.02 -11.82
CA SER A 309 27.33 -11.10 -12.77
C SER A 309 26.18 -12.10 -13.02
N LEU A 310 25.00 -11.86 -12.46
CA LEU A 310 23.89 -12.81 -12.52
C LEU A 310 23.38 -12.99 -13.96
N ILE A 311 23.21 -11.91 -14.69
CA ILE A 311 22.69 -11.93 -16.08
C ILE A 311 23.59 -12.76 -17.01
N GLU A 312 24.91 -12.60 -16.90
CA GLU A 312 25.84 -13.36 -17.75
C GLU A 312 25.75 -14.87 -17.50
N LYS A 313 25.58 -15.26 -16.23
CA LYS A 313 25.38 -16.66 -15.86
C LYS A 313 24.04 -17.20 -16.36
N LEU A 314 22.97 -16.40 -16.26
CA LEU A 314 21.66 -16.77 -16.79
C LEU A 314 21.70 -16.99 -18.32
N LYS A 315 22.30 -16.07 -19.07
CA LYS A 315 22.49 -16.20 -20.51
C LYS A 315 23.25 -17.45 -20.92
N LYS A 316 24.24 -17.85 -20.12
CA LYS A 316 24.99 -19.12 -20.37
C LYS A 316 24.13 -20.36 -20.06
N GLN A 317 23.29 -20.31 -19.03
CA GLN A 317 22.47 -21.44 -18.60
C GLN A 317 21.23 -21.64 -19.46
N PHE A 318 20.69 -20.54 -20.01
CA PHE A 318 19.45 -20.51 -20.82
C PHE A 318 19.70 -19.74 -22.12
N PRO A 319 20.44 -20.34 -23.08
CA PRO A 319 20.89 -19.64 -24.29
C PRO A 319 19.74 -19.23 -25.21
N ASP A 320 18.59 -19.88 -25.12
CA ASP A 320 17.40 -19.61 -25.94
C ASP A 320 16.49 -18.51 -25.36
N ILE A 321 16.85 -17.93 -24.21
CA ILE A 321 16.08 -16.90 -23.53
C ILE A 321 16.87 -15.59 -23.51
N GLU A 322 16.22 -14.51 -23.90
CA GLU A 322 16.74 -13.16 -23.72
C GLU A 322 16.57 -12.69 -22.29
N PHE A 323 17.61 -12.02 -21.74
CA PHE A 323 17.57 -11.50 -20.37
C PHE A 323 17.85 -10.01 -20.33
N GLU A 324 16.98 -9.29 -19.63
CA GLU A 324 17.14 -7.88 -19.30
C GLU A 324 17.20 -7.68 -17.78
N GLU A 325 17.90 -6.65 -17.34
CA GLU A 325 17.97 -6.29 -15.93
C GLU A 325 17.76 -4.79 -15.76
N TYR A 326 16.84 -4.43 -14.90
CA TYR A 326 16.56 -3.07 -14.48
C TYR A 326 16.69 -2.91 -12.98
N TYR A 327 17.08 -1.73 -12.53
CA TYR A 327 17.03 -1.39 -11.14
C TYR A 327 15.59 -1.00 -10.77
N GLY A 328 14.93 -1.80 -9.94
CA GLY A 328 13.59 -1.49 -9.41
C GLY A 328 13.66 -0.68 -8.11
N GLY A 329 14.68 -0.97 -7.26
CA GLY A 329 14.93 -0.26 -6.00
C GLY A 329 13.91 -0.56 -4.89
N GLN A 330 13.10 -1.60 -5.03
CA GLN A 330 12.14 -2.04 -4.01
C GLN A 330 12.83 -2.59 -2.76
N TYR A 331 12.18 -2.41 -1.57
CA TYR A 331 12.75 -2.79 -0.27
C TYR A 331 12.43 -4.21 0.17
N ASN A 332 11.22 -4.71 -0.16
CA ASN A 332 10.70 -5.97 0.40
C ASN A 332 11.13 -7.21 -0.39
N TYR A 333 11.42 -7.05 -1.69
CA TYR A 333 11.83 -8.13 -2.57
C TYR A 333 13.24 -7.90 -3.09
N ASN A 334 14.03 -8.98 -3.16
CA ASN A 334 15.36 -8.97 -3.77
C ASN A 334 15.24 -8.79 -5.30
N TYR A 335 14.28 -9.48 -5.91
CA TYR A 335 13.96 -9.38 -7.32
C TYR A 335 12.45 -9.49 -7.54
N TYR A 336 11.93 -8.75 -8.50
CA TYR A 336 10.79 -9.16 -9.29
C TYR A 336 11.31 -9.68 -10.63
N ILE A 337 10.70 -10.74 -11.14
CA ILE A 337 11.10 -11.37 -12.42
C ILE A 337 9.83 -11.52 -13.25
N THR A 338 9.82 -10.96 -14.47
CA THR A 338 8.74 -11.12 -15.45
C THR A 338 9.12 -12.13 -16.52
N PHE A 339 8.13 -12.72 -17.12
CA PHE A 339 8.24 -13.77 -18.12
C PHE A 339 7.35 -13.43 -19.32
N GLU A 340 7.94 -13.29 -20.53
CA GLU A 340 7.29 -12.87 -21.77
C GLU A 340 7.68 -13.71 -22.97
#